data_82066c361cc40d02b3cbb86d0b4bea00
#
_entry.id   82066c361cc40d02b3cbb86d0b4bea00
#
_cell.length_a   1.000
_cell.length_b   1.000
_cell.length_c   1.000
_cell.angle_alpha   90.00
_cell.angle_beta   90.00
_cell.angle_gamma   90.00
#
_symmetry.space_group_name_H-M   'P 1'
#
loop_
_entity.id
_entity.type
_entity.pdbx_description
1 polymer ?
#
loop_
_entity_poly.entity_id
_entity_poly.type
_entity_poly.pdbx_seq_one_letter_code
_entity_poly.pdbx_strand_id
1 'polypeptide(L)'
;MFDDGHVAPSKAFLESFPQYAGKTVFFGPDKTLVDEQTYRQAFPESPGPKPAPEEHPSKDDTLNVGLTWAAETIAEESKVLESLVEVFGKEMARDLLHLAIYKLDTGSSMAAFEDWCSGVYLKNSKLLTDQRISEILAKVSVQDFEKFFLKRHKAKLQEDRKLSYALDNTSISTYSETIEDAEYGYAKRDPHLKQINYTFVCDQEDGEIIFAHTYQGSISDVVALQEIIYRMRRAEFALENVTLVSDRGYSSLMNIQKMLDLEMKFVQGVRLTEDVIKSKFDTYRDSLRDVSFYDSATGVFARTTKEPWLQNISNGTLNRDVYVHLYRFPGVDEAEMASLVKNADQILKLKADGKEVPPELWQSYKRFVKQIKNTNGEATWVRDNEAIKNAVKYAGTFVIRTNSIDDPFEALRVYRLRGTVEQDFNQFKNWVDGDRLRCTQSSYIGKLFVCTLATSLRLMMMNRAKHNSQANTGLKIPNNSMDVLFGKIRMIKAEKRKDANAWVTKLVSKKQRDMLTLLGLKMPPRVLR
;
A
#
# COMPACT_ATOMS: atom_id res chain seq x y z
N MET A 1 7.30 36.40 -16.90
CA MET A 1 7.39 37.40 -18.00
C MET A 1 7.55 36.56 -19.26
N PHE A 2 6.67 36.70 -20.23
CA PHE A 2 6.85 36.02 -21.51
C PHE A 2 7.93 36.74 -22.32
N ASP A 3 8.71 36.00 -23.07
CA ASP A 3 9.83 36.59 -23.86
C ASP A 3 9.36 37.58 -24.94
N ASP A 4 8.09 37.55 -25.28
CA ASP A 4 7.41 38.40 -26.28
C ASP A 4 6.80 39.68 -25.70
N GLY A 5 6.95 39.96 -24.40
CA GLY A 5 6.56 41.22 -23.76
C GLY A 5 5.09 41.39 -23.40
N HIS A 6 4.21 40.45 -23.71
CA HIS A 6 2.82 40.49 -23.23
C HIS A 6 2.66 39.69 -21.93
N VAL A 7 1.85 40.17 -21.01
CA VAL A 7 1.64 39.49 -19.70
C VAL A 7 0.20 39.60 -19.23
N ALA A 8 -0.23 38.59 -18.48
CA ALA A 8 -1.44 38.69 -17.69
C ALA A 8 -1.16 39.56 -16.46
N PRO A 9 -2.02 40.56 -16.14
CA PRO A 9 -1.80 41.44 -15.01
C PRO A 9 -1.68 40.70 -13.68
N SER A 10 -0.64 40.99 -12.92
CA SER A 10 -0.52 40.46 -11.55
C SER A 10 -1.51 41.14 -10.59
N LYS A 11 -1.79 40.50 -9.45
CA LYS A 11 -2.68 41.10 -8.43
C LYS A 11 -2.21 42.47 -7.96
N ALA A 12 -0.89 42.63 -7.74
CA ALA A 12 -0.29 43.92 -7.35
C ALA A 12 -0.42 44.99 -8.45
N PHE A 13 -0.33 44.61 -9.72
CA PHE A 13 -0.57 45.51 -10.83
C PHE A 13 -2.02 45.99 -10.89
N LEU A 14 -2.98 45.06 -10.68
CA LEU A 14 -4.41 45.38 -10.70
C LEU A 14 -4.87 46.23 -9.51
N GLU A 15 -4.17 46.16 -8.38
CA GLU A 15 -4.38 47.10 -7.25
C GLU A 15 -4.04 48.56 -7.63
N SER A 16 -3.02 48.73 -8.43
CA SER A 16 -2.59 50.08 -8.91
C SER A 16 -3.34 50.53 -10.17
N PHE A 17 -3.80 49.58 -10.99
CA PHE A 17 -4.43 49.84 -12.30
C PHE A 17 -5.68 48.96 -12.52
N PRO A 18 -6.78 49.21 -11.78
CA PRO A 18 -7.97 48.35 -11.82
C PRO A 18 -8.66 48.23 -13.20
N GLN A 19 -8.43 49.22 -14.08
CA GLN A 19 -9.01 49.27 -15.43
C GLN A 19 -8.49 48.15 -16.36
N TYR A 20 -7.44 47.42 -15.96
CA TYR A 20 -6.90 46.31 -16.72
C TYR A 20 -7.37 44.95 -16.22
N ALA A 21 -8.31 44.89 -15.28
CA ALA A 21 -8.89 43.63 -14.82
C ALA A 21 -9.52 42.84 -15.99
N GLY A 22 -9.10 41.60 -16.15
CA GLY A 22 -9.58 40.71 -17.24
C GLY A 22 -9.01 41.04 -18.62
N LYS A 23 -8.00 41.93 -18.72
CA LYS A 23 -7.35 42.27 -19.98
C LYS A 23 -5.88 41.85 -19.98
N THR A 24 -5.35 41.52 -21.15
CA THR A 24 -3.91 41.35 -21.37
C THR A 24 -3.26 42.71 -21.48
N VAL A 25 -2.10 42.92 -20.84
CA VAL A 25 -1.32 44.12 -20.93
C VAL A 25 -0.06 43.89 -21.79
N PHE A 26 0.30 44.90 -22.55
CA PHE A 26 1.42 44.84 -23.49
C PHE A 26 2.49 45.84 -23.09
N PHE A 27 3.75 45.43 -23.21
CA PHE A 27 4.91 46.28 -22.94
C PHE A 27 5.72 46.46 -24.24
N GLY A 28 6.03 47.68 -24.56
CA GLY A 28 6.93 48.03 -25.66
C GLY A 28 8.39 47.63 -25.40
N PRO A 29 9.28 47.79 -26.40
CA PRO A 29 10.71 47.48 -26.27
C PRO A 29 11.41 48.21 -25.13
N ASP A 30 10.92 49.37 -24.77
CA ASP A 30 11.38 50.23 -23.67
C ASP A 30 10.75 49.86 -22.30
N LYS A 31 9.98 48.79 -22.24
CA LYS A 31 9.23 48.33 -21.07
C LYS A 31 8.14 49.30 -20.60
N THR A 32 7.69 50.22 -21.42
CA THR A 32 6.50 51.04 -21.16
C THR A 32 5.22 50.31 -21.56
N LEU A 33 4.11 50.62 -20.86
CA LEU A 33 2.80 50.06 -21.18
C LEU A 33 2.31 50.66 -22.50
N VAL A 34 1.95 49.82 -23.46
CA VAL A 34 1.48 50.21 -24.79
C VAL A 34 0.15 49.54 -25.13
N ASP A 35 -0.56 50.06 -26.12
CA ASP A 35 -1.74 49.36 -26.67
C ASP A 35 -1.33 48.17 -27.57
N GLU A 36 -2.28 47.29 -27.84
CA GLU A 36 -2.05 46.07 -28.64
C GLU A 36 -1.55 46.39 -30.05
N GLN A 37 -2.00 47.47 -30.65
CA GLN A 37 -1.63 47.86 -32.01
C GLN A 37 -0.15 48.32 -32.07
N THR A 38 0.28 49.14 -31.12
CA THR A 38 1.68 49.57 -30.97
C THR A 38 2.60 48.37 -30.66
N TYR A 39 2.15 47.45 -29.81
CA TYR A 39 2.89 46.24 -29.51
C TYR A 39 3.08 45.36 -30.76
N ARG A 40 2.03 45.13 -31.55
CA ARG A 40 2.10 44.33 -32.78
C ARG A 40 2.99 44.97 -33.86
N GLN A 41 3.09 46.28 -33.88
CA GLN A 41 4.04 46.97 -34.77
C GLN A 41 5.49 46.79 -34.34
N ALA A 42 5.74 46.80 -33.03
CA ALA A 42 7.07 46.63 -32.47
C ALA A 42 7.57 45.16 -32.50
N PHE A 43 6.62 44.18 -32.42
CA PHE A 43 6.89 42.76 -32.40
C PHE A 43 6.02 42.02 -33.44
N PRO A 44 6.28 42.22 -34.75
CA PRO A 44 5.41 41.69 -35.83
C PRO A 44 5.39 40.15 -35.92
N GLU A 45 6.40 39.46 -35.37
CA GLU A 45 6.53 37.99 -35.34
C GLU A 45 6.11 37.38 -34.00
N SER A 46 5.64 38.20 -33.06
CA SER A 46 5.19 37.67 -31.77
C SER A 46 3.96 36.75 -31.95
N PRO A 47 4.02 35.51 -31.53
CA PRO A 47 2.84 34.64 -31.57
C PRO A 47 1.77 35.28 -30.69
N GLY A 48 0.56 35.49 -31.22
CA GLY A 48 -0.58 35.95 -30.44
C GLY A 48 -0.86 35.04 -29.24
N PRO A 49 -1.76 35.42 -28.31
CA PRO A 49 -2.10 34.57 -27.17
C PRO A 49 -2.37 33.17 -27.69
N LYS A 50 -1.65 32.17 -27.10
CA LYS A 50 -1.83 30.77 -27.49
C LYS A 50 -3.34 30.49 -27.47
N PRO A 51 -3.92 29.98 -28.54
CA PRO A 51 -5.31 29.52 -28.50
C PRO A 51 -5.47 28.59 -27.32
N ALA A 52 -6.67 28.62 -26.71
CA ALA A 52 -7.01 27.63 -25.68
C ALA A 52 -6.60 26.25 -26.20
N PRO A 53 -6.00 25.39 -25.36
CA PRO A 53 -5.50 24.11 -25.83
C PRO A 53 -6.60 23.43 -26.64
N GLU A 54 -6.38 23.33 -27.96
CA GLU A 54 -7.23 22.51 -28.81
C GLU A 54 -7.16 21.10 -28.23
N GLU A 55 -8.30 20.41 -28.19
CA GLU A 55 -8.33 18.98 -27.93
C GLU A 55 -7.25 18.36 -28.84
N HIS A 56 -6.13 17.94 -28.27
CA HIS A 56 -5.03 17.42 -29.07
C HIS A 56 -5.55 16.22 -29.87
N PRO A 57 -5.65 16.31 -31.19
CA PRO A 57 -5.69 15.12 -31.99
C PRO A 57 -4.38 14.39 -31.72
N SER A 58 -4.44 13.17 -31.20
CA SER A 58 -3.26 12.35 -31.10
C SER A 58 -2.60 12.34 -32.46
N LYS A 59 -1.28 12.61 -32.53
CA LYS A 59 -0.52 12.49 -33.77
C LYS A 59 -0.62 11.09 -34.38
N ASP A 60 -1.00 10.09 -33.55
CA ASP A 60 -1.24 8.72 -33.96
C ASP A 60 -2.75 8.46 -34.12
N ASP A 61 -3.16 7.99 -35.29
CA ASP A 61 -4.50 7.48 -35.54
C ASP A 61 -4.83 6.21 -34.71
N THR A 62 -3.99 5.86 -33.74
CA THR A 62 -4.07 4.62 -32.96
C THR A 62 -3.70 4.85 -31.49
N LEU A 63 -4.59 4.50 -30.57
CA LEU A 63 -4.37 4.57 -29.12
C LEU A 63 -4.40 3.19 -28.47
N ASN A 64 -3.66 3.02 -27.37
CA ASN A 64 -3.81 1.86 -26.50
C ASN A 64 -5.07 2.02 -25.64
N VAL A 65 -5.91 0.97 -25.56
CA VAL A 65 -7.20 1.03 -24.85
C VAL A 65 -7.37 -0.06 -23.79
N GLY A 66 -6.64 -1.16 -23.93
CA GLY A 66 -7.02 -2.36 -23.16
C GLY A 66 -6.86 -2.21 -21.64
N LEU A 67 -5.75 -1.70 -21.16
CA LEU A 67 -5.51 -1.59 -19.72
C LEU A 67 -6.31 -0.44 -19.10
N THR A 68 -6.39 0.70 -19.77
CA THR A 68 -7.18 1.86 -19.30
C THR A 68 -8.65 1.49 -19.20
N TRP A 69 -9.21 0.88 -20.26
CA TRP A 69 -10.59 0.41 -20.25
C TRP A 69 -10.84 -0.65 -19.16
N ALA A 70 -9.91 -1.60 -18.96
CA ALA A 70 -10.06 -2.61 -17.92
C ALA A 70 -10.08 -1.98 -16.51
N ALA A 71 -9.21 -1.03 -16.25
CA ALA A 71 -9.14 -0.33 -14.96
C ALA A 71 -10.38 0.56 -14.73
N GLU A 72 -10.84 1.30 -15.74
CA GLU A 72 -12.09 2.09 -15.67
C GLU A 72 -13.30 1.19 -15.42
N THR A 73 -13.42 0.06 -16.14
CA THR A 73 -14.53 -0.88 -15.98
C THR A 73 -14.54 -1.48 -14.57
N ILE A 74 -13.38 -1.87 -14.04
CA ILE A 74 -13.28 -2.40 -12.68
C ILE A 74 -13.63 -1.33 -11.64
N ALA A 75 -13.20 -0.07 -11.85
CA ALA A 75 -13.56 1.04 -10.97
C ALA A 75 -15.09 1.33 -10.99
N GLU A 76 -15.75 1.16 -12.15
CA GLU A 76 -17.21 1.28 -12.28
C GLU A 76 -17.92 0.09 -11.59
N GLU A 77 -17.56 -1.16 -11.92
CA GLU A 77 -18.16 -2.38 -11.36
C GLU A 77 -18.03 -2.47 -9.83
N SER A 78 -16.87 -2.07 -9.30
CA SER A 78 -16.60 -2.06 -7.85
C SER A 78 -17.16 -0.84 -7.12
N LYS A 79 -17.86 0.09 -7.82
CA LYS A 79 -18.37 1.36 -7.29
C LYS A 79 -17.29 2.32 -6.76
N VAL A 80 -16.04 2.13 -7.13
CA VAL A 80 -14.94 3.05 -6.79
C VAL A 80 -15.20 4.41 -7.43
N LEU A 81 -15.55 4.44 -8.73
CA LEU A 81 -15.86 5.69 -9.42
C LEU A 81 -17.07 6.41 -8.81
N GLU A 82 -18.12 5.68 -8.42
CA GLU A 82 -19.29 6.23 -7.73
C GLU A 82 -18.87 6.91 -6.41
N SER A 83 -18.07 6.22 -5.60
CA SER A 83 -17.54 6.77 -4.33
C SER A 83 -16.69 8.02 -4.54
N LEU A 84 -15.87 8.05 -5.61
CA LEU A 84 -15.09 9.24 -5.98
C LEU A 84 -16.00 10.41 -6.37
N VAL A 85 -17.04 10.15 -7.19
CA VAL A 85 -17.98 11.18 -7.65
C VAL A 85 -18.74 11.80 -6.48
N GLU A 86 -19.14 10.99 -5.50
CA GLU A 86 -19.85 11.47 -4.32
C GLU A 86 -18.99 12.36 -3.41
N VAL A 87 -17.67 12.15 -3.37
CA VAL A 87 -16.76 12.94 -2.53
C VAL A 87 -16.23 14.17 -3.27
N PHE A 88 -15.83 14.01 -4.53
CA PHE A 88 -15.07 15.03 -5.27
C PHE A 88 -15.87 15.71 -6.41
N GLY A 89 -17.07 15.21 -6.70
CA GLY A 89 -17.83 15.62 -7.89
C GLY A 89 -17.30 14.99 -9.18
N LYS A 90 -18.09 15.02 -10.24
CA LYS A 90 -17.85 14.25 -11.48
C LYS A 90 -16.53 14.57 -12.18
N GLU A 91 -16.14 15.82 -12.24
CA GLU A 91 -14.93 16.26 -12.95
C GLU A 91 -13.68 15.81 -12.21
N MET A 92 -13.53 16.22 -10.96
CA MET A 92 -12.35 15.89 -10.14
C MET A 92 -12.22 14.38 -9.89
N ALA A 93 -13.34 13.67 -9.70
CA ALA A 93 -13.36 12.21 -9.55
C ALA A 93 -12.73 11.51 -10.76
N ARG A 94 -13.04 11.98 -11.97
CA ARG A 94 -12.49 11.45 -13.20
C ARG A 94 -11.00 11.76 -13.34
N ASP A 95 -10.60 12.99 -13.06
CA ASP A 95 -9.20 13.40 -13.09
C ASP A 95 -8.37 12.53 -12.11
N LEU A 96 -8.83 12.34 -10.88
CA LEU A 96 -8.18 11.50 -9.88
C LEU A 96 -8.10 10.02 -10.32
N LEU A 97 -9.17 9.48 -10.92
CA LEU A 97 -9.18 8.13 -11.46
C LEU A 97 -8.16 7.98 -12.60
N HIS A 98 -8.10 8.92 -13.53
CA HIS A 98 -7.15 8.87 -14.64
C HIS A 98 -5.70 8.97 -14.17
N LEU A 99 -5.40 9.82 -13.17
CA LEU A 99 -4.10 9.87 -12.52
C LEU A 99 -3.76 8.54 -11.83
N ALA A 100 -4.74 7.89 -11.20
CA ALA A 100 -4.54 6.58 -10.57
C ALA A 100 -4.28 5.48 -11.62
N ILE A 101 -5.01 5.48 -12.74
CA ILE A 101 -4.79 4.55 -13.85
C ILE A 101 -3.39 4.76 -14.47
N TYR A 102 -2.95 6.01 -14.64
CA TYR A 102 -1.61 6.31 -15.06
C TYR A 102 -0.54 5.73 -14.13
N LYS A 103 -0.70 5.92 -12.82
CA LYS A 103 0.21 5.35 -11.82
C LYS A 103 0.19 3.82 -11.81
N LEU A 104 -0.99 3.22 -11.96
CA LEU A 104 -1.16 1.76 -12.08
C LEU A 104 -0.43 1.20 -13.31
N ASP A 105 -0.48 1.92 -14.44
CA ASP A 105 0.08 1.48 -15.71
C ASP A 105 1.60 1.66 -15.78
N THR A 106 2.11 2.78 -15.29
CA THR A 106 3.50 3.20 -15.54
C THR A 106 4.38 3.24 -14.30
N GLY A 107 3.81 3.52 -13.12
CA GLY A 107 4.58 3.85 -11.91
C GLY A 107 5.40 5.13 -12.01
N SER A 108 5.35 5.85 -13.13
CA SER A 108 6.22 6.99 -13.43
C SER A 108 5.85 8.26 -12.67
N SER A 109 6.72 9.29 -12.75
CA SER A 109 6.45 10.61 -12.20
C SER A 109 5.21 11.24 -12.83
N MET A 110 4.44 12.04 -12.06
CA MET A 110 3.25 12.74 -12.56
C MET A 110 3.55 13.70 -13.73
N ALA A 111 4.76 14.21 -13.82
CA ALA A 111 5.19 15.07 -14.94
C ALA A 111 5.14 14.40 -16.32
N ALA A 112 5.16 13.05 -16.37
CA ALA A 112 5.05 12.31 -17.63
C ALA A 112 3.60 11.91 -17.98
N PHE A 113 2.60 12.41 -17.24
CA PHE A 113 1.20 12.09 -17.49
C PHE A 113 0.72 12.57 -18.87
N GLU A 114 1.11 13.78 -19.28
CA GLU A 114 0.70 14.39 -20.55
C GLU A 114 1.13 13.53 -21.74
N ASP A 115 2.39 13.10 -21.76
CA ASP A 115 2.94 12.25 -22.80
C ASP A 115 2.24 10.88 -22.85
N TRP A 116 2.04 10.26 -21.69
CA TRP A 116 1.33 8.99 -21.60
C TRP A 116 -0.13 9.12 -22.05
N CYS A 117 -0.84 10.18 -21.62
CA CYS A 117 -2.23 10.42 -21.94
C CYS A 117 -2.46 10.57 -23.47
N SER A 118 -1.45 11.10 -24.19
CA SER A 118 -1.52 11.23 -25.66
C SER A 118 -1.52 9.89 -26.40
N GLY A 119 -1.02 8.82 -25.78
CA GLY A 119 -0.89 7.48 -26.36
C GLY A 119 -1.97 6.47 -25.94
N VAL A 120 -2.90 6.86 -25.05
CA VAL A 120 -3.93 5.97 -24.50
C VAL A 120 -5.34 6.54 -24.68
N TYR A 121 -6.32 5.64 -24.76
CA TYR A 121 -7.73 6.03 -24.70
C TYR A 121 -8.21 6.04 -23.25
N LEU A 122 -8.72 7.17 -22.81
CA LEU A 122 -9.43 7.36 -21.56
C LEU A 122 -10.77 8.03 -21.84
N LYS A 123 -11.84 7.51 -21.24
CA LYS A 123 -13.20 8.02 -21.47
C LYS A 123 -13.36 9.44 -20.94
N ASN A 124 -13.68 10.38 -21.83
CA ASN A 124 -13.82 11.81 -21.49
C ASN A 124 -12.57 12.40 -20.79
N SER A 125 -11.38 11.99 -21.22
CA SER A 125 -10.13 12.54 -20.70
C SER A 125 -9.96 13.99 -21.09
N LYS A 126 -9.34 14.75 -20.20
CA LYS A 126 -8.78 16.07 -20.50
C LYS A 126 -7.26 15.96 -20.39
N LEU A 127 -6.55 16.70 -21.21
CA LEU A 127 -5.12 16.84 -21.06
C LEU A 127 -4.87 17.63 -19.76
N LEU A 128 -4.11 17.04 -18.83
CA LEU A 128 -3.72 17.68 -17.59
C LEU A 128 -2.24 18.01 -17.66
N THR A 129 -1.91 19.30 -17.62
CA THR A 129 -0.53 19.77 -17.45
C THR A 129 -0.04 19.49 -16.03
N ASP A 130 1.27 19.45 -15.82
CA ASP A 130 1.88 19.23 -14.50
C ASP A 130 1.39 20.24 -13.45
N GLN A 131 1.24 21.52 -13.85
CA GLN A 131 0.65 22.55 -12.98
C GLN A 131 -0.79 22.20 -12.58
N ARG A 132 -1.62 21.77 -13.55
CA ARG A 132 -3.02 21.39 -13.26
C ARG A 132 -3.12 20.16 -12.37
N ILE A 133 -2.25 19.19 -12.56
CA ILE A 133 -2.13 18.02 -11.68
C ILE A 133 -1.80 18.47 -10.26
N SER A 134 -0.82 19.34 -10.08
CA SER A 134 -0.45 19.89 -8.77
C SER A 134 -1.62 20.60 -8.08
N GLU A 135 -2.41 21.38 -8.84
CA GLU A 135 -3.63 22.05 -8.33
C GLU A 135 -4.72 21.06 -7.90
N ILE A 136 -4.92 19.97 -8.68
CA ILE A 136 -5.87 18.91 -8.34
C ILE A 136 -5.45 18.21 -7.05
N LEU A 137 -4.18 17.82 -6.96
CA LEU A 137 -3.65 17.14 -5.78
C LEU A 137 -3.73 18.01 -4.52
N ALA A 138 -3.50 19.31 -4.64
CA ALA A 138 -3.61 20.25 -3.52
C ALA A 138 -5.04 20.46 -2.99
N LYS A 139 -6.06 20.07 -3.76
CA LYS A 139 -7.47 20.15 -3.33
C LYS A 139 -7.92 18.94 -2.53
N VAL A 140 -7.16 17.85 -2.50
CA VAL A 140 -7.50 16.64 -1.75
C VAL A 140 -7.13 16.85 -0.29
N SER A 141 -8.12 16.88 0.59
CA SER A 141 -7.89 16.98 2.05
C SER A 141 -7.88 15.61 2.72
N VAL A 142 -7.39 15.57 3.96
CA VAL A 142 -7.46 14.37 4.81
C VAL A 142 -8.91 13.95 5.04
N GLN A 143 -9.82 14.91 5.20
CA GLN A 143 -11.24 14.66 5.39
C GLN A 143 -11.89 14.02 4.15
N ASP A 144 -11.49 14.42 2.94
CA ASP A 144 -11.99 13.79 1.71
C ASP A 144 -11.47 12.37 1.57
N PHE A 145 -10.24 12.13 1.99
CA PHE A 145 -9.63 10.80 2.07
C PHE A 145 -10.44 9.88 3.00
N GLU A 146 -10.73 10.34 4.23
CA GLU A 146 -11.55 9.61 5.20
C GLU A 146 -12.98 9.36 4.68
N LYS A 147 -13.64 10.37 4.06
CA LYS A 147 -14.98 10.23 3.46
C LYS A 147 -15.01 9.19 2.34
N PHE A 148 -14.00 9.19 1.47
CA PHE A 148 -13.91 8.20 0.40
C PHE A 148 -13.83 6.78 0.98
N PHE A 149 -12.95 6.54 1.94
CA PHE A 149 -12.82 5.22 2.55
C PHE A 149 -14.05 4.80 3.35
N LEU A 150 -14.72 5.74 4.03
CA LEU A 150 -16.01 5.41 4.67
C LEU A 150 -17.05 4.90 3.67
N LYS A 151 -17.11 5.49 2.48
CA LYS A 151 -18.00 5.00 1.43
C LYS A 151 -17.60 3.61 0.92
N ARG A 152 -16.31 3.36 0.76
CA ARG A 152 -15.80 2.04 0.41
C ARG A 152 -16.15 1.00 1.48
N HIS A 153 -15.94 1.33 2.76
CA HIS A 153 -16.33 0.47 3.87
C HIS A 153 -17.85 0.17 3.86
N LYS A 154 -18.69 1.20 3.69
CA LYS A 154 -20.15 1.00 3.59
C LYS A 154 -20.54 0.11 2.41
N ALA A 155 -19.86 0.20 1.29
CA ALA A 155 -20.05 -0.71 0.16
C ALA A 155 -19.70 -2.16 0.52
N LYS A 156 -18.60 -2.39 1.26
CA LYS A 156 -18.22 -3.72 1.75
C LYS A 156 -19.22 -4.32 2.73
N LEU A 157 -19.81 -3.50 3.60
CA LEU A 157 -20.84 -3.98 4.55
C LEU A 157 -22.12 -4.50 3.86
N GLN A 158 -22.33 -4.16 2.57
CA GLN A 158 -23.45 -4.70 1.78
C GLN A 158 -23.15 -6.07 1.14
N GLU A 159 -21.89 -6.52 1.19
CA GLU A 159 -21.51 -7.85 0.68
C GLU A 159 -21.95 -8.95 1.66
N ASP A 160 -22.49 -10.05 1.14
CA ASP A 160 -22.93 -11.20 1.96
C ASP A 160 -21.73 -12.09 2.35
N ARG A 161 -20.83 -11.53 3.17
CA ARG A 161 -19.65 -12.23 3.70
C ARG A 161 -19.16 -11.66 5.03
N LYS A 162 -18.36 -12.43 5.74
CA LYS A 162 -17.64 -11.94 6.91
C LYS A 162 -16.47 -11.09 6.48
N LEU A 163 -16.42 -9.83 6.94
CA LEU A 163 -15.33 -8.92 6.62
C LEU A 163 -14.15 -9.13 7.56
N SER A 164 -12.97 -9.24 6.98
CA SER A 164 -11.70 -9.32 7.68
C SER A 164 -10.71 -8.33 7.07
N TYR A 165 -10.21 -7.40 7.88
CA TYR A 165 -9.32 -6.33 7.46
C TYR A 165 -7.93 -6.52 8.04
N ALA A 166 -6.93 -6.64 7.17
CA ALA A 166 -5.54 -6.65 7.58
C ALA A 166 -5.02 -5.23 7.75
N LEU A 167 -4.30 -5.01 8.86
CA LEU A 167 -3.65 -3.74 9.16
C LEU A 167 -2.14 -3.93 9.21
N ASP A 168 -1.43 -3.07 8.51
CA ASP A 168 0.03 -2.96 8.60
C ASP A 168 0.48 -1.54 8.25
N ASN A 169 1.76 -1.21 8.51
CA ASN A 169 2.32 0.08 8.21
C ASN A 169 3.66 0.00 7.48
N THR A 170 3.99 1.10 6.83
CA THR A 170 5.27 1.28 6.17
C THR A 170 5.80 2.68 6.37
N SER A 171 7.10 2.87 6.20
CA SER A 171 7.72 4.17 6.11
C SER A 171 7.88 4.61 4.66
N ILE A 172 7.63 5.88 4.40
CA ILE A 172 7.82 6.55 3.10
C ILE A 172 8.90 7.60 3.29
N SER A 173 10.03 7.43 2.64
CA SER A 173 11.13 8.41 2.69
C SER A 173 10.82 9.62 1.83
N THR A 174 11.22 10.82 2.28
CA THR A 174 11.02 12.06 1.53
C THR A 174 12.27 12.93 1.53
N TYR A 175 12.50 13.61 0.40
CA TYR A 175 13.48 14.68 0.27
C TYR A 175 12.86 16.06 0.53
N SER A 176 11.54 16.12 0.75
CA SER A 176 10.85 17.38 1.00
C SER A 176 11.15 17.88 2.41
N GLU A 177 11.57 19.13 2.51
CA GLU A 177 11.76 19.84 3.79
C GLU A 177 10.48 20.50 4.29
N THR A 178 9.44 20.55 3.45
CA THR A 178 8.20 21.28 3.73
C THR A 178 7.10 20.41 4.36
N ILE A 179 7.26 19.09 4.36
CA ILE A 179 6.23 18.18 4.92
C ILE A 179 6.41 18.10 6.43
N GLU A 180 5.42 18.59 7.17
CA GLU A 180 5.44 18.70 8.62
C GLU A 180 5.50 17.35 9.34
N ASP A 181 4.84 16.32 8.80
CA ASP A 181 4.82 14.95 9.35
C ASP A 181 6.14 14.18 9.13
N ALA A 182 7.08 14.76 8.35
CA ALA A 182 8.33 14.09 8.02
C ALA A 182 9.36 14.25 9.15
N GLU A 183 9.67 13.14 9.81
CA GLU A 183 10.62 13.05 10.92
C GLU A 183 11.64 11.93 10.70
N TYR A 184 12.78 12.01 11.41
CA TYR A 184 13.71 10.89 11.49
C TYR A 184 13.11 9.79 12.37
N GLY A 185 13.09 8.56 11.85
CA GLY A 185 12.55 7.41 12.53
C GLY A 185 13.27 6.13 12.10
N TYR A 186 12.68 4.98 12.40
CA TYR A 186 13.23 3.69 11.99
C TYR A 186 12.94 3.45 10.50
N ALA A 187 13.78 4.05 9.64
CA ALA A 187 13.64 3.95 8.20
C ALA A 187 14.03 2.55 7.71
N LYS A 188 13.09 1.88 7.02
CA LYS A 188 13.35 0.54 6.43
C LYS A 188 14.27 0.61 5.19
N ARG A 189 14.36 1.75 4.51
CA ARG A 189 15.07 1.87 3.23
C ARG A 189 16.26 2.83 3.27
N ASP A 190 16.08 4.03 3.78
CA ASP A 190 17.13 5.05 3.85
C ASP A 190 17.13 5.75 5.22
N PRO A 191 18.06 5.39 6.12
CA PRO A 191 18.11 5.97 7.47
C PRO A 191 18.56 7.43 7.49
N HIS A 192 19.07 7.97 6.38
CA HIS A 192 19.54 9.35 6.28
C HIS A 192 18.45 10.34 5.84
N LEU A 193 17.26 9.83 5.45
CA LEU A 193 16.14 10.65 5.05
C LEU A 193 15.07 10.71 6.14
N LYS A 194 14.41 11.86 6.22
CA LYS A 194 13.15 11.97 6.95
C LYS A 194 12.10 11.06 6.32
N GLN A 195 11.19 10.55 7.12
CA GLN A 195 10.12 9.65 6.70
C GLN A 195 8.77 10.06 7.28
N ILE A 196 7.73 9.65 6.59
CA ILE A 196 6.36 9.63 7.07
C ILE A 196 5.98 8.16 7.26
N ASN A 197 5.33 7.82 8.35
CA ASN A 197 4.71 6.52 8.49
C ASN A 197 3.35 6.51 7.78
N TYR A 198 3.04 5.41 7.10
CA TYR A 198 1.82 5.25 6.34
C TYR A 198 1.20 3.87 6.61
N THR A 199 -0.04 3.87 7.09
CA THR A 199 -0.79 2.66 7.37
C THR A 199 -1.79 2.36 6.28
N PHE A 200 -1.94 1.08 5.95
CA PHE A 200 -3.05 0.53 5.19
C PHE A 200 -3.91 -0.38 6.08
N VAL A 201 -5.21 -0.27 5.89
CA VAL A 201 -6.21 -1.26 6.33
C VAL A 201 -6.87 -1.79 5.07
N CYS A 202 -6.66 -3.07 4.79
CA CYS A 202 -7.03 -3.70 3.53
C CYS A 202 -8.01 -4.85 3.77
N ASP A 203 -9.00 -4.98 2.90
CA ASP A 203 -9.82 -6.18 2.83
C ASP A 203 -8.95 -7.38 2.44
N GLN A 204 -9.00 -8.45 3.23
CA GLN A 204 -8.13 -9.61 3.01
C GLN A 204 -8.57 -10.49 1.82
N GLU A 205 -9.80 -10.35 1.35
CA GLU A 205 -10.33 -11.18 0.26
C GLU A 205 -9.96 -10.61 -1.11
N ASP A 206 -10.23 -9.34 -1.35
CA ASP A 206 -9.98 -8.73 -2.66
C ASP A 206 -8.79 -7.75 -2.69
N GLY A 207 -8.19 -7.46 -1.53
CA GLY A 207 -7.04 -6.56 -1.42
C GLY A 207 -7.41 -5.08 -1.58
N GLU A 208 -8.70 -4.71 -1.49
CA GLU A 208 -9.07 -3.31 -1.54
C GLU A 208 -8.59 -2.58 -0.29
N ILE A 209 -7.91 -1.45 -0.47
CA ILE A 209 -7.52 -0.59 0.65
C ILE A 209 -8.78 0.16 1.12
N ILE A 210 -9.20 -0.11 2.35
CA ILE A 210 -10.43 0.39 2.96
C ILE A 210 -10.16 1.59 3.86
N PHE A 211 -8.96 1.75 4.34
CA PHE A 211 -8.51 2.92 5.08
C PHE A 211 -7.01 3.10 4.92
N ALA A 212 -6.56 4.34 4.83
CA ALA A 212 -5.15 4.68 4.86
C ALA A 212 -4.95 5.99 5.60
N HIS A 213 -3.84 6.09 6.35
CA HIS A 213 -3.54 7.27 7.13
C HIS A 213 -2.05 7.47 7.30
N THR A 214 -1.61 8.73 7.25
CA THR A 214 -0.24 9.15 7.54
C THR A 214 -0.09 9.59 8.98
N TYR A 215 1.07 9.37 9.56
CA TYR A 215 1.46 9.90 10.86
C TYR A 215 2.97 10.12 10.93
N GLN A 216 3.41 10.82 11.96
CA GLN A 216 4.81 11.19 12.15
C GLN A 216 5.74 9.99 12.11
N GLY A 217 6.89 10.14 11.46
CA GLY A 217 7.87 9.09 11.25
C GLY A 217 8.46 8.47 12.50
N SER A 218 8.38 9.15 13.65
CA SER A 218 8.90 8.71 14.95
C SER A 218 7.92 7.82 15.75
N ILE A 219 6.62 7.78 15.38
CA ILE A 219 5.58 7.07 16.15
C ILE A 219 5.71 5.54 15.93
N SER A 220 5.64 4.79 17.04
CA SER A 220 5.71 3.33 17.03
C SER A 220 4.38 2.67 16.61
N ASP A 221 4.45 1.43 16.07
CA ASP A 221 3.29 0.64 15.63
C ASP A 221 2.22 0.46 16.71
N VAL A 222 2.64 0.29 17.99
CA VAL A 222 1.73 0.11 19.12
C VAL A 222 0.84 1.33 19.33
N VAL A 223 1.40 2.54 19.21
CA VAL A 223 0.67 3.81 19.36
C VAL A 223 -0.17 4.07 18.11
N ALA A 224 0.38 3.76 16.92
CA ALA A 224 -0.29 3.94 15.65
C ALA A 224 -1.63 3.20 15.57
N LEU A 225 -1.73 1.97 16.11
CA LEU A 225 -2.99 1.22 16.10
C LEU A 225 -4.12 1.97 16.83
N GLN A 226 -3.82 2.60 17.97
CA GLN A 226 -4.82 3.35 18.75
C GLN A 226 -5.32 4.57 17.96
N GLU A 227 -4.41 5.28 17.31
CA GLU A 227 -4.75 6.44 16.47
C GLU A 227 -5.62 6.04 15.28
N ILE A 228 -5.28 4.94 14.60
CA ILE A 228 -6.03 4.43 13.46
C ILE A 228 -7.45 4.02 13.87
N ILE A 229 -7.60 3.24 14.95
CA ILE A 229 -8.91 2.87 15.49
C ILE A 229 -9.72 4.13 15.86
N TYR A 230 -9.10 5.10 16.52
CA TYR A 230 -9.75 6.36 16.87
C TYR A 230 -10.26 7.10 15.64
N ARG A 231 -9.44 7.24 14.59
CA ARG A 231 -9.81 7.92 13.35
C ARG A 231 -10.90 7.20 12.59
N MET A 232 -10.79 5.88 12.44
CA MET A 232 -11.84 5.09 11.80
C MET A 232 -13.18 5.24 12.52
N ARG A 233 -13.20 5.22 13.85
CA ARG A 233 -14.42 5.45 14.63
C ARG A 233 -14.95 6.86 14.49
N ARG A 234 -14.07 7.87 14.54
CA ARG A 234 -14.46 9.27 14.32
C ARG A 234 -15.05 9.48 12.92
N ALA A 235 -14.57 8.75 11.94
CA ALA A 235 -15.10 8.71 10.60
C ALA A 235 -16.31 7.78 10.44
N GLU A 236 -16.91 7.27 11.53
CA GLU A 236 -18.12 6.44 11.56
C GLU A 236 -18.00 5.06 10.89
N PHE A 237 -16.80 4.46 10.93
CA PHE A 237 -16.64 3.07 10.50
C PHE A 237 -17.30 2.12 11.52
N ALA A 238 -18.11 1.18 11.02
CA ALA A 238 -18.78 0.14 11.82
C ALA A 238 -17.80 -1.01 12.10
N LEU A 239 -16.83 -0.78 13.01
CA LEU A 239 -15.72 -1.69 13.30
C LEU A 239 -16.16 -2.98 14.02
N GLU A 240 -17.31 -2.98 14.69
CA GLU A 240 -17.92 -4.15 15.33
C GLU A 240 -18.32 -5.24 14.31
N ASN A 241 -18.50 -4.87 13.04
CA ASN A 241 -18.90 -5.78 11.96
C ASN A 241 -17.72 -6.41 11.22
N VAL A 242 -16.48 -6.05 11.59
CA VAL A 242 -15.27 -6.56 10.94
C VAL A 242 -14.32 -7.21 11.94
N THR A 243 -13.53 -8.17 11.45
CA THR A 243 -12.40 -8.73 12.21
C THR A 243 -11.13 -7.98 11.81
N LEU A 244 -10.50 -7.27 12.75
CA LEU A 244 -9.23 -6.61 12.51
C LEU A 244 -8.07 -7.59 12.71
N VAL A 245 -7.21 -7.73 11.71
CA VAL A 245 -6.05 -8.60 11.73
C VAL A 245 -4.78 -7.76 11.74
N SER A 246 -3.93 -7.94 12.75
CA SER A 246 -2.70 -7.14 12.91
C SER A 246 -1.50 -8.00 13.29
N ASP A 247 -0.31 -7.49 12.95
CA ASP A 247 0.95 -8.17 13.25
C ASP A 247 1.32 -8.07 14.74
N ARG A 248 2.25 -8.91 15.13
CA ARG A 248 2.88 -8.89 16.47
C ARG A 248 3.53 -7.56 16.82
N GLY A 249 3.87 -6.73 15.83
CA GLY A 249 4.39 -5.37 16.01
C GLY A 249 3.44 -4.49 16.83
N TYR A 250 2.14 -4.67 16.64
CA TYR A 250 1.05 -3.95 17.31
C TYR A 250 0.64 -4.54 18.65
N SER A 251 1.22 -5.70 19.03
CA SER A 251 0.81 -6.41 20.26
C SER A 251 1.16 -5.61 21.50
N SER A 252 0.13 -5.24 22.25
CA SER A 252 0.20 -4.76 23.63
C SER A 252 -1.09 -5.09 24.36
N LEU A 253 -1.00 -5.25 25.70
CA LEU A 253 -2.19 -5.50 26.54
C LEU A 253 -3.18 -4.34 26.44
N MET A 254 -2.67 -3.10 26.31
CA MET A 254 -3.49 -1.90 26.17
C MET A 254 -4.28 -1.91 24.84
N ASN A 255 -3.67 -2.33 23.74
CA ASN A 255 -4.34 -2.42 22.44
C ASN A 255 -5.46 -3.48 22.46
N ILE A 256 -5.21 -4.63 23.09
CA ILE A 256 -6.23 -5.68 23.26
C ILE A 256 -7.40 -5.16 24.10
N GLN A 257 -7.11 -4.54 25.25
CA GLN A 257 -8.14 -3.94 26.12
C GLN A 257 -8.98 -2.92 25.35
N LYS A 258 -8.32 -2.05 24.57
CA LYS A 258 -9.01 -1.05 23.76
C LYS A 258 -9.94 -1.66 22.74
N MET A 259 -9.50 -2.71 22.03
CA MET A 259 -10.34 -3.41 21.05
C MET A 259 -11.53 -4.11 21.72
N LEU A 260 -11.33 -4.71 22.90
CA LEU A 260 -12.41 -5.32 23.70
C LEU A 260 -13.43 -4.27 24.15
N ASP A 261 -12.99 -3.15 24.72
CA ASP A 261 -13.86 -2.06 25.18
C ASP A 261 -14.67 -1.43 24.02
N LEU A 262 -14.19 -1.55 22.79
CA LEU A 262 -14.85 -1.08 21.60
C LEU A 262 -15.68 -2.16 20.88
N GLU A 263 -15.84 -3.33 21.50
CA GLU A 263 -16.58 -4.49 20.92
C GLU A 263 -16.05 -4.98 19.57
N MET A 264 -14.79 -4.65 19.26
CA MET A 264 -14.16 -5.05 18.00
C MET A 264 -13.75 -6.52 18.05
N LYS A 265 -13.93 -7.22 16.92
CA LYS A 265 -13.34 -8.54 16.70
C LYS A 265 -11.90 -8.38 16.22
N PHE A 266 -11.00 -9.22 16.72
CA PHE A 266 -9.59 -9.14 16.31
C PHE A 266 -8.92 -10.51 16.21
N VAL A 267 -7.88 -10.57 15.38
CA VAL A 267 -6.88 -11.64 15.29
C VAL A 267 -5.51 -10.99 15.29
N GLN A 268 -4.75 -11.15 16.37
CA GLN A 268 -3.48 -10.44 16.55
C GLN A 268 -2.33 -11.41 16.84
N GLY A 269 -1.23 -11.26 16.09
CA GLY A 269 0.04 -11.90 16.43
C GLY A 269 0.56 -11.38 17.78
N VAL A 270 1.19 -12.24 18.58
CA VAL A 270 1.71 -11.89 19.91
C VAL A 270 3.23 -12.06 19.93
N ARG A 271 3.91 -11.13 20.63
CA ARG A 271 5.36 -11.22 20.86
C ARG A 271 5.67 -12.27 21.91
N LEU A 272 6.68 -13.10 21.65
CA LEU A 272 7.18 -14.11 22.61
C LEU A 272 8.00 -13.51 23.79
N THR A 273 7.94 -12.18 23.98
CA THR A 273 8.59 -11.50 25.10
C THR A 273 7.78 -11.57 26.39
N GLU A 274 6.48 -11.88 26.30
CA GLU A 274 5.59 -11.98 27.46
C GLU A 274 5.86 -13.28 28.22
N ASP A 275 6.18 -13.19 29.51
CA ASP A 275 6.49 -14.36 30.34
C ASP A 275 5.30 -15.29 30.52
N VAL A 276 4.07 -14.75 30.53
CA VAL A 276 2.84 -15.53 30.54
C VAL A 276 2.74 -16.43 29.30
N ILE A 277 3.12 -15.92 28.14
CA ILE A 277 3.11 -16.68 26.89
C ILE A 277 4.18 -17.77 26.90
N LYS A 278 5.40 -17.46 27.38
CA LYS A 278 6.47 -18.46 27.52
C LYS A 278 6.06 -19.59 28.47
N SER A 279 5.43 -19.25 29.59
CA SER A 279 4.92 -20.22 30.56
C SER A 279 3.86 -21.16 29.92
N LYS A 280 2.98 -20.64 29.08
CA LYS A 280 2.03 -21.45 28.32
C LYS A 280 2.73 -22.44 27.38
N PHE A 281 3.77 -22.01 26.65
CA PHE A 281 4.55 -22.92 25.81
C PHE A 281 5.28 -23.99 26.64
N ASP A 282 5.82 -23.65 27.79
CA ASP A 282 6.45 -24.62 28.66
C ASP A 282 5.44 -25.65 29.21
N THR A 283 4.24 -25.22 29.54
CA THR A 283 3.14 -26.09 29.99
C THR A 283 2.64 -27.04 28.90
N TYR A 284 2.51 -26.57 27.67
CA TYR A 284 1.91 -27.33 26.56
C TYR A 284 2.92 -27.89 25.57
N ARG A 285 4.21 -27.90 25.91
CA ARG A 285 5.32 -28.33 25.04
C ARG A 285 5.12 -29.73 24.46
N ASP A 286 4.72 -30.70 25.27
CA ASP A 286 4.55 -32.08 24.84
C ASP A 286 3.33 -32.24 23.93
N SER A 287 2.22 -31.57 24.25
CA SER A 287 1.03 -31.58 23.40
C SER A 287 1.27 -30.91 22.04
N LEU A 288 2.16 -29.91 21.95
CA LEU A 288 2.56 -29.29 20.68
C LEU A 288 3.50 -30.17 19.83
N ARG A 289 3.70 -31.42 20.22
CA ARG A 289 4.42 -32.46 19.48
C ARG A 289 3.59 -33.73 19.27
N ASP A 290 2.40 -33.80 19.88
CA ASP A 290 1.47 -34.91 19.75
C ASP A 290 0.66 -34.76 18.45
N VAL A 291 0.60 -35.85 17.68
CA VAL A 291 -0.08 -35.91 16.38
C VAL A 291 -1.56 -35.52 16.45
N SER A 292 -2.21 -35.70 17.61
CA SER A 292 -3.60 -35.28 17.83
C SER A 292 -3.86 -33.79 17.73
N PHE A 293 -2.78 -32.95 17.81
CA PHE A 293 -2.83 -31.52 17.68
C PHE A 293 -2.23 -31.01 16.35
N TYR A 294 -1.94 -31.91 15.42
CA TYR A 294 -1.38 -31.58 14.10
C TYR A 294 -2.46 -31.47 13.04
N ASP A 295 -2.44 -30.39 12.29
CA ASP A 295 -3.28 -30.21 11.09
C ASP A 295 -2.42 -30.26 9.82
N SER A 296 -2.69 -31.23 8.97
CA SER A 296 -1.94 -31.45 7.72
C SER A 296 -2.18 -30.36 6.67
N ALA A 297 -3.34 -29.67 6.73
CA ALA A 297 -3.67 -28.61 5.78
C ALA A 297 -2.85 -27.34 6.05
N THR A 298 -2.63 -26.99 7.30
CA THR A 298 -1.82 -25.85 7.71
C THR A 298 -0.35 -26.18 7.96
N GLY A 299 -0.03 -27.46 8.19
CA GLY A 299 1.32 -27.97 8.44
C GLY A 299 1.87 -27.63 9.82
N VAL A 300 1.01 -27.43 10.83
CA VAL A 300 1.43 -27.02 12.18
C VAL A 300 0.75 -27.81 13.27
N PHE A 301 1.40 -27.85 14.43
CA PHE A 301 0.76 -28.22 15.69
C PHE A 301 0.12 -26.98 16.32
N ALA A 302 -1.07 -27.13 16.89
CA ALA A 302 -1.72 -26.02 17.58
C ALA A 302 -2.40 -26.43 18.88
N ARG A 303 -2.40 -25.53 19.87
CA ARG A 303 -3.10 -25.68 21.14
C ARG A 303 -3.80 -24.38 21.51
N THR A 304 -5.07 -24.45 21.92
CA THR A 304 -5.85 -23.30 22.37
C THR A 304 -5.92 -23.25 23.89
N THR A 305 -5.71 -22.07 24.45
CA THR A 305 -5.99 -21.72 25.83
C THR A 305 -6.87 -20.48 25.87
N LYS A 306 -7.45 -20.17 27.04
CA LYS A 306 -8.24 -18.96 27.26
C LYS A 306 -7.58 -18.07 28.28
N GLU A 307 -7.74 -16.76 28.10
CA GLU A 307 -7.38 -15.74 29.08
C GLU A 307 -8.65 -14.94 29.42
N PRO A 308 -9.00 -14.81 30.73
CA PRO A 308 -10.11 -13.95 31.13
C PRO A 308 -9.70 -12.48 31.01
N TRP A 309 -10.55 -11.67 30.43
CA TRP A 309 -10.38 -10.22 30.30
C TRP A 309 -11.63 -9.50 30.79
N LEU A 310 -11.46 -8.31 31.38
CA LEU A 310 -12.56 -7.44 31.75
C LEU A 310 -12.80 -6.44 30.64
N GLN A 311 -13.95 -6.53 29.99
CA GLN A 311 -14.40 -5.55 29.00
C GLN A 311 -15.18 -4.45 29.74
N ASN A 312 -14.80 -3.19 29.54
CA ASN A 312 -15.56 -2.04 30.02
C ASN A 312 -16.75 -1.78 29.10
N ILE A 313 -17.94 -1.77 29.66
CA ILE A 313 -19.20 -1.44 28.98
C ILE A 313 -19.86 -0.26 29.68
N SER A 314 -20.87 0.37 29.04
CA SER A 314 -21.52 1.59 29.55
C SER A 314 -22.04 1.46 30.99
N ASN A 315 -22.46 0.26 31.42
CA ASN A 315 -23.08 0.01 32.72
C ASN A 315 -22.22 -0.90 33.62
N GLY A 316 -20.90 -0.99 33.45
CA GLY A 316 -20.02 -1.79 34.29
C GLY A 316 -18.94 -2.55 33.53
N THR A 317 -18.62 -3.77 33.99
CA THR A 317 -17.63 -4.64 33.35
C THR A 317 -18.23 -6.00 33.03
N LEU A 318 -17.79 -6.59 31.92
CA LEU A 318 -18.19 -7.92 31.49
C LEU A 318 -16.96 -8.81 31.33
N ASN A 319 -17.03 -10.03 31.87
CA ASN A 319 -15.99 -11.03 31.64
C ASN A 319 -16.03 -11.50 30.18
N ARG A 320 -14.89 -11.46 29.51
CA ARG A 320 -14.69 -11.98 28.15
C ARG A 320 -13.54 -12.97 28.13
N ASP A 321 -13.71 -14.06 27.41
CA ASP A 321 -12.63 -14.97 27.09
C ASP A 321 -11.91 -14.49 25.83
N VAL A 322 -10.60 -14.35 25.93
CA VAL A 322 -9.72 -14.19 24.77
C VAL A 322 -9.03 -15.53 24.55
N TYR A 323 -9.15 -16.05 23.35
CA TYR A 323 -8.46 -17.26 22.94
C TYR A 323 -6.99 -16.96 22.68
N VAL A 324 -6.12 -17.81 23.17
CA VAL A 324 -4.68 -17.77 22.94
C VAL A 324 -4.30 -19.07 22.24
N HIS A 325 -4.00 -18.97 20.98
CA HIS A 325 -3.59 -20.09 20.14
C HIS A 325 -2.09 -20.17 20.08
N LEU A 326 -1.54 -21.26 20.54
CA LEU A 326 -0.11 -21.58 20.52
C LEU A 326 0.16 -22.50 19.33
N TYR A 327 1.14 -22.14 18.49
CA TYR A 327 1.52 -22.93 17.32
C TYR A 327 2.98 -23.35 17.38
N ARG A 328 3.28 -24.53 16.83
CA ARG A 328 4.62 -24.99 16.55
C ARG A 328 4.73 -25.46 15.10
N PHE A 329 5.69 -24.92 14.39
CA PHE A 329 6.08 -25.33 13.04
C PHE A 329 7.13 -26.42 13.14
N PRO A 330 6.85 -27.65 12.69
CA PRO A 330 7.79 -28.76 12.78
C PRO A 330 9.05 -28.48 11.93
N GLY A 331 10.20 -28.91 12.43
CA GLY A 331 11.48 -28.81 11.75
C GLY A 331 12.19 -27.45 11.83
N VAL A 332 11.52 -26.40 12.33
CA VAL A 332 12.12 -25.05 12.42
C VAL A 332 13.13 -24.98 13.57
N ASP A 333 12.82 -25.57 14.72
CA ASP A 333 13.72 -25.63 15.86
C ASP A 333 14.99 -26.45 15.55
N GLU A 334 14.85 -27.58 14.85
CA GLU A 334 15.99 -28.40 14.41
C GLU A 334 16.85 -27.66 13.38
N ALA A 335 16.23 -26.98 12.40
CA ALA A 335 16.95 -26.21 11.38
C ALA A 335 17.71 -25.02 11.98
N GLU A 336 17.08 -24.29 12.93
CA GLU A 336 17.74 -23.19 13.63
C GLU A 336 18.89 -23.69 14.51
N MET A 337 18.70 -24.78 15.25
CA MET A 337 19.75 -25.40 16.03
C MET A 337 20.96 -25.80 15.14
N ALA A 338 20.71 -26.46 14.02
CA ALA A 338 21.78 -26.85 13.09
C ALA A 338 22.53 -25.63 12.55
N SER A 339 21.85 -24.55 12.26
CA SER A 339 22.47 -23.28 11.83
C SER A 339 23.33 -22.66 12.92
N LEU A 340 22.84 -22.58 14.16
CA LEU A 340 23.61 -22.04 15.29
C LEU A 340 24.85 -22.88 15.60
N VAL A 341 24.72 -24.20 15.59
CA VAL A 341 25.84 -25.15 15.77
C VAL A 341 26.89 -24.95 14.69
N LYS A 342 26.47 -24.92 13.41
CA LYS A 342 27.39 -24.72 12.28
C LYS A 342 28.22 -23.43 12.40
N ASN A 343 27.55 -22.31 12.75
CA ASN A 343 28.22 -21.01 12.87
C ASN A 343 29.13 -20.94 14.11
N ALA A 344 28.71 -21.53 15.24
CA ALA A 344 29.56 -21.66 16.42
C ALA A 344 30.82 -22.50 16.13
N ASP A 345 30.68 -23.65 15.47
CA ASP A 345 31.81 -24.52 15.09
C ASP A 345 32.73 -23.82 14.09
N GLN A 346 32.22 -22.99 13.19
CA GLN A 346 33.03 -22.16 12.30
C GLN A 346 33.91 -21.16 13.10
N ILE A 347 33.35 -20.50 14.11
CA ILE A 347 34.11 -19.62 15.01
C ILE A 347 35.20 -20.40 15.74
N LEU A 348 34.85 -21.56 16.30
CA LEU A 348 35.81 -22.43 17.02
C LEU A 348 36.96 -22.85 16.12
N LYS A 349 36.67 -23.25 14.88
CA LYS A 349 37.71 -23.63 13.90
C LYS A 349 38.64 -22.45 13.58
N LEU A 350 38.09 -21.26 13.32
CA LEU A 350 38.94 -20.07 13.04
C LEU A 350 39.83 -19.73 14.24
N LYS A 351 39.29 -19.80 15.48
CA LYS A 351 40.05 -19.58 16.71
C LYS A 351 41.15 -20.62 16.91
N ALA A 352 40.85 -21.89 16.64
CA ALA A 352 41.86 -22.98 16.74
C ALA A 352 42.96 -22.82 15.68
N ASP A 353 42.62 -22.37 14.48
CA ASP A 353 43.57 -22.09 13.39
C ASP A 353 44.36 -20.78 13.60
N GLY A 354 44.15 -20.03 14.70
CA GLY A 354 44.78 -18.74 14.93
C GLY A 354 44.34 -17.64 13.95
N LYS A 355 43.21 -17.85 13.25
CA LYS A 355 42.68 -16.90 12.27
C LYS A 355 41.70 -15.89 12.93
N GLU A 356 41.64 -14.71 12.35
CA GLU A 356 40.68 -13.70 12.77
C GLU A 356 39.25 -14.13 12.38
N VAL A 357 38.31 -13.95 13.33
CA VAL A 357 36.89 -14.22 13.08
C VAL A 357 36.27 -13.00 12.42
N PRO A 358 35.56 -13.10 11.25
CA PRO A 358 34.90 -11.99 10.61
C PRO A 358 33.99 -11.25 11.59
N PRO A 359 34.00 -9.89 11.62
CA PRO A 359 33.23 -9.09 12.59
C PRO A 359 31.74 -9.43 12.60
N GLU A 360 31.11 -9.61 11.45
CA GLU A 360 29.69 -9.97 11.32
C GLU A 360 29.37 -11.33 11.97
N LEU A 361 30.23 -12.34 11.71
CA LEU A 361 30.07 -13.68 12.28
C LEU A 361 30.25 -13.63 13.80
N TRP A 362 31.27 -12.88 14.28
CA TRP A 362 31.50 -12.72 15.71
C TRP A 362 30.36 -12.03 16.41
N GLN A 363 29.89 -10.86 15.91
CA GLN A 363 28.79 -10.11 16.52
C GLN A 363 27.51 -10.94 16.63
N SER A 364 27.18 -11.71 15.59
CA SER A 364 25.96 -12.50 15.53
C SER A 364 25.99 -13.75 16.41
N TYR A 365 27.16 -14.40 16.56
CA TYR A 365 27.25 -15.74 17.14
C TYR A 365 28.17 -15.88 18.35
N LYS A 366 28.87 -14.81 18.82
CA LYS A 366 29.78 -14.85 19.97
C LYS A 366 29.15 -15.40 21.25
N ARG A 367 27.84 -15.24 21.44
CA ARG A 367 27.11 -15.75 22.61
C ARG A 367 26.96 -17.28 22.64
N PHE A 368 27.25 -17.97 21.55
CA PHE A 368 27.16 -19.41 21.42
C PHE A 368 28.51 -20.13 21.54
N VAL A 369 29.55 -19.39 21.82
CA VAL A 369 30.88 -19.89 22.16
C VAL A 369 31.34 -19.26 23.47
N LYS A 370 32.05 -20.03 24.28
CA LYS A 370 32.57 -19.55 25.55
C LYS A 370 33.99 -20.03 25.76
N GLN A 371 34.73 -19.31 26.56
CA GLN A 371 36.09 -19.69 26.95
C GLN A 371 36.06 -20.47 28.25
N ILE A 372 36.69 -21.63 28.28
CA ILE A 372 36.88 -22.42 29.49
C ILE A 372 38.38 -22.53 29.75
N LYS A 373 38.78 -22.59 31.02
CA LYS A 373 40.14 -22.89 31.42
C LYS A 373 40.26 -24.40 31.66
N ASN A 374 41.24 -25.03 31.06
CA ASN A 374 41.56 -26.44 31.34
C ASN A 374 42.28 -26.57 32.70
N THR A 375 42.53 -27.77 33.15
CA THR A 375 43.22 -28.07 34.42
C THR A 375 44.62 -27.45 34.51
N ASN A 376 45.24 -27.12 33.38
CA ASN A 376 46.56 -26.49 33.29
C ASN A 376 46.49 -24.96 33.21
N GLY A 377 45.28 -24.35 33.33
CA GLY A 377 45.08 -22.90 33.29
C GLY A 377 45.00 -22.30 31.89
N GLU A 378 45.15 -23.10 30.83
CA GLU A 378 45.05 -22.65 29.44
C GLU A 378 43.58 -22.41 29.04
N ALA A 379 43.34 -21.28 28.39
CA ALA A 379 42.00 -20.90 27.95
C ALA A 379 41.70 -21.51 26.58
N THR A 380 40.65 -22.34 26.50
CA THR A 380 40.18 -22.96 25.27
C THR A 380 38.75 -22.50 24.95
N TRP A 381 38.50 -22.23 23.68
CA TRP A 381 37.16 -21.91 23.21
C TRP A 381 36.36 -23.18 22.98
N VAL A 382 35.12 -23.20 23.49
CA VAL A 382 34.18 -24.32 23.33
C VAL A 382 32.81 -23.79 22.97
N ARG A 383 32.00 -24.64 22.37
CA ARG A 383 30.60 -24.33 22.08
C ARG A 383 29.81 -24.23 23.38
N ASP A 384 28.96 -23.20 23.50
CA ASP A 384 28.01 -23.06 24.60
C ASP A 384 26.68 -23.73 24.25
N ASN A 385 26.59 -25.04 24.53
CA ASN A 385 25.40 -25.82 24.22
C ASN A 385 24.15 -25.36 24.97
N GLU A 386 24.30 -24.82 26.19
CA GLU A 386 23.18 -24.27 26.96
C GLU A 386 22.67 -22.97 26.35
N ALA A 387 23.57 -22.10 25.88
CA ALA A 387 23.16 -20.91 25.15
C ALA A 387 22.40 -21.23 23.85
N ILE A 388 22.86 -22.24 23.11
CA ILE A 388 22.17 -22.72 21.90
C ILE A 388 20.80 -23.31 22.27
N LYS A 389 20.73 -24.22 23.25
CA LYS A 389 19.48 -24.81 23.73
C LYS A 389 18.46 -23.75 24.15
N ASN A 390 18.90 -22.71 24.86
CA ASN A 390 18.05 -21.62 25.29
C ASN A 390 17.58 -20.75 24.11
N ALA A 391 18.44 -20.53 23.09
CA ALA A 391 18.09 -19.77 21.91
C ALA A 391 16.99 -20.46 21.08
N VAL A 392 17.11 -21.79 20.91
CA VAL A 392 16.13 -22.56 20.11
C VAL A 392 14.89 -23.01 20.90
N LYS A 393 14.85 -22.69 22.20
CA LYS A 393 13.77 -23.15 23.10
C LYS A 393 12.36 -22.87 22.56
N TYR A 394 12.19 -21.72 21.93
CA TYR A 394 10.94 -21.25 21.33
C TYR A 394 11.03 -21.06 19.81
N ALA A 395 12.06 -21.59 19.17
CA ALA A 395 12.19 -21.58 17.72
C ALA A 395 11.02 -22.32 17.06
N GLY A 396 10.52 -21.79 15.96
CA GLY A 396 9.36 -22.36 15.27
C GLY A 396 8.05 -22.24 16.02
N THR A 397 7.99 -21.44 17.11
CA THR A 397 6.72 -21.17 17.80
C THR A 397 6.13 -19.83 17.41
N PHE A 398 4.79 -19.75 17.46
CA PHE A 398 4.02 -18.56 17.13
C PHE A 398 2.76 -18.49 17.99
N VAL A 399 2.24 -17.29 18.23
CA VAL A 399 1.03 -17.09 19.05
C VAL A 399 0.08 -16.11 18.39
N ILE A 400 -1.20 -16.46 18.44
CA ILE A 400 -2.31 -15.55 18.08
C ILE A 400 -3.21 -15.37 19.30
N ARG A 401 -3.62 -14.12 19.56
CA ARG A 401 -4.75 -13.78 20.42
C ARG A 401 -5.94 -13.37 19.56
N THR A 402 -7.14 -13.85 19.92
CA THR A 402 -8.40 -13.49 19.26
C THR A 402 -9.56 -13.60 20.24
N ASN A 403 -10.58 -12.75 20.07
CA ASN A 403 -11.83 -12.82 20.84
C ASN A 403 -13.01 -13.41 20.03
N SER A 404 -12.78 -13.84 18.79
CA SER A 404 -13.85 -14.20 17.87
C SER A 404 -13.71 -15.55 17.18
N ILE A 405 -12.55 -16.21 17.28
CA ILE A 405 -12.27 -17.48 16.63
C ILE A 405 -11.68 -18.44 17.67
N ASP A 406 -12.37 -19.54 17.94
CA ASP A 406 -11.98 -20.56 18.92
C ASP A 406 -11.17 -21.72 18.30
N ASP A 407 -11.33 -21.96 17.00
CA ASP A 407 -10.51 -22.92 16.24
C ASP A 407 -9.13 -22.33 15.90
N PRO A 408 -8.02 -22.92 16.39
CA PRO A 408 -6.68 -22.42 16.13
C PRO A 408 -6.29 -22.46 14.65
N PHE A 409 -6.76 -23.43 13.89
CA PHE A 409 -6.41 -23.57 12.48
C PHE A 409 -7.15 -22.55 11.61
N GLU A 410 -8.40 -22.22 11.97
CA GLU A 410 -9.13 -21.13 11.35
C GLU A 410 -8.47 -19.78 11.67
N ALA A 411 -8.13 -19.54 12.95
CA ALA A 411 -7.43 -18.32 13.35
C ALA A 411 -6.10 -18.14 12.60
N LEU A 412 -5.35 -19.23 12.38
CA LEU A 412 -4.11 -19.19 11.61
C LEU A 412 -4.35 -18.91 10.13
N ARG A 413 -5.42 -19.47 9.54
CA ARG A 413 -5.79 -19.16 8.14
C ARG A 413 -6.13 -17.70 7.97
N VAL A 414 -6.97 -17.14 8.84
CA VAL A 414 -7.30 -15.70 8.83
C VAL A 414 -6.06 -14.84 9.04
N TYR A 415 -5.18 -15.21 9.94
CA TYR A 415 -3.94 -14.47 10.19
C TYR A 415 -2.99 -14.51 8.98
N ARG A 416 -2.85 -15.67 8.31
CA ARG A 416 -1.98 -15.82 7.12
C ARG A 416 -2.45 -14.98 5.94
N LEU A 417 -3.76 -14.71 5.82
CA LEU A 417 -4.30 -13.79 4.81
C LEU A 417 -3.82 -12.35 5.01
N ARG A 418 -3.26 -12.00 6.19
CA ARG A 418 -2.59 -10.72 6.40
C ARG A 418 -1.45 -10.46 5.40
N GLY A 419 -0.85 -11.52 4.83
CA GLY A 419 0.10 -11.37 3.73
C GLY A 419 -0.42 -10.57 2.54
N THR A 420 -1.74 -10.35 2.44
CA THR A 420 -2.35 -9.45 1.45
C THR A 420 -1.83 -8.02 1.61
N VAL A 421 -1.83 -7.47 2.83
CA VAL A 421 -1.35 -6.10 3.08
C VAL A 421 0.15 -5.93 2.79
N GLU A 422 0.95 -6.99 2.97
CA GLU A 422 2.37 -6.97 2.56
C GLU A 422 2.52 -6.89 1.03
N GLN A 423 1.63 -7.58 0.29
CA GLN A 423 1.55 -7.45 -1.17
C GLN A 423 1.11 -6.04 -1.57
N ASP A 424 0.19 -5.44 -0.83
CA ASP A 424 -0.30 -4.08 -1.07
C ASP A 424 0.86 -3.07 -0.96
N PHE A 425 1.68 -3.15 0.08
CA PHE A 425 2.87 -2.31 0.20
C PHE A 425 3.91 -2.58 -0.87
N ASN A 426 4.06 -3.83 -1.31
CA ASN A 426 4.93 -4.16 -2.43
C ASN A 426 4.45 -3.50 -3.74
N GLN A 427 3.15 -3.56 -4.02
CA GLN A 427 2.57 -2.88 -5.18
C GLN A 427 2.72 -1.35 -5.06
N PHE A 428 2.40 -0.78 -3.90
CA PHE A 428 2.52 0.64 -3.62
C PHE A 428 3.95 1.15 -3.85
N LYS A 429 4.97 0.46 -3.29
CA LYS A 429 6.36 0.89 -3.36
C LYS A 429 7.01 0.65 -4.71
N ASN A 430 6.88 -0.56 -5.23
CA ASN A 430 7.70 -1.01 -6.35
C ASN A 430 7.03 -0.79 -7.71
N TRP A 431 5.69 -0.70 -7.75
CA TRP A 431 4.95 -0.58 -9.01
C TRP A 431 4.27 0.77 -9.19
N VAL A 432 3.78 1.37 -8.12
CA VAL A 432 3.13 2.68 -8.13
C VAL A 432 4.10 3.82 -7.80
N ASP A 433 5.32 3.49 -7.33
CA ASP A 433 6.34 4.45 -6.88
C ASP A 433 5.81 5.41 -5.81
N GLY A 434 5.07 4.83 -4.86
CA GLY A 434 4.44 5.59 -3.77
C GLY A 434 5.36 5.85 -2.56
N ASP A 435 6.53 5.20 -2.49
CA ASP A 435 7.43 5.24 -1.34
C ASP A 435 8.42 6.42 -1.35
N ARG A 436 8.36 7.29 -2.37
CA ARG A 436 9.17 8.51 -2.48
C ARG A 436 8.29 9.70 -2.77
N LEU A 437 8.07 10.51 -1.73
CA LEU A 437 7.33 11.74 -1.88
C LEU A 437 8.28 12.86 -2.36
N ARG A 438 8.09 13.26 -3.62
CA ARG A 438 8.68 14.47 -4.21
C ARG A 438 7.56 15.46 -4.46
N CYS A 439 7.12 16.14 -3.41
CA CYS A 439 6.00 17.07 -3.46
C CYS A 439 6.08 18.04 -2.27
N THR A 440 5.27 19.07 -2.30
CA THR A 440 5.13 20.06 -1.22
C THR A 440 4.08 19.60 -0.20
N GLN A 441 4.04 20.27 0.96
CA GLN A 441 3.02 20.05 1.98
C GLN A 441 1.60 20.12 1.41
N SER A 442 1.32 21.04 0.49
CA SER A 442 -0.03 21.23 -0.06
C SER A 442 -0.53 20.08 -0.94
N SER A 443 0.37 19.30 -1.56
CA SER A 443 0.00 18.27 -2.55
C SER A 443 0.29 16.84 -2.11
N TYR A 444 0.95 16.63 -0.94
CA TYR A 444 1.37 15.27 -0.56
C TYR A 444 0.20 14.34 -0.24
N ILE A 445 -0.86 14.85 0.40
CA ILE A 445 -2.08 14.06 0.67
C ILE A 445 -2.73 13.59 -0.63
N GLY A 446 -2.92 14.51 -1.59
CA GLY A 446 -3.50 14.15 -2.89
C GLY A 446 -2.63 13.17 -3.67
N LYS A 447 -1.30 13.30 -3.62
CA LYS A 447 -0.39 12.34 -4.24
C LYS A 447 -0.52 10.95 -3.59
N LEU A 448 -0.56 10.88 -2.27
CA LEU A 448 -0.79 9.61 -1.56
C LEU A 448 -2.15 9.02 -1.89
N PHE A 449 -3.20 9.84 -1.99
CA PHE A 449 -4.53 9.39 -2.39
C PHE A 449 -4.51 8.71 -3.75
N VAL A 450 -3.93 9.37 -4.76
CA VAL A 450 -3.82 8.81 -6.12
C VAL A 450 -3.00 7.52 -6.13
N CYS A 451 -1.87 7.48 -5.43
CA CYS A 451 -1.04 6.27 -5.34
C CYS A 451 -1.77 5.12 -4.62
N THR A 452 -2.53 5.43 -3.57
CA THR A 452 -3.34 4.44 -2.84
C THR A 452 -4.47 3.91 -3.70
N LEU A 453 -5.17 4.78 -4.42
CA LEU A 453 -6.21 4.40 -5.36
C LEU A 453 -5.67 3.51 -6.49
N ALA A 454 -4.51 3.87 -7.06
CA ALA A 454 -3.82 3.08 -8.06
C ALA A 454 -3.44 1.69 -7.54
N THR A 455 -2.92 1.62 -6.32
CA THR A 455 -2.57 0.37 -5.65
C THR A 455 -3.80 -0.50 -5.42
N SER A 456 -4.88 0.08 -4.89
CA SER A 456 -6.13 -0.64 -4.64
C SER A 456 -6.72 -1.21 -5.93
N LEU A 457 -6.82 -0.42 -7.01
CA LEU A 457 -7.28 -0.92 -8.32
C LEU A 457 -6.40 -2.05 -8.87
N ARG A 458 -5.07 -1.90 -8.76
CA ARG A 458 -4.13 -2.92 -9.21
C ARG A 458 -4.33 -4.24 -8.46
N LEU A 459 -4.53 -4.18 -7.15
CA LEU A 459 -4.76 -5.34 -6.29
C LEU A 459 -6.08 -6.03 -6.58
N MET A 460 -7.15 -5.26 -6.76
CA MET A 460 -8.45 -5.80 -7.18
C MET A 460 -8.32 -6.56 -8.51
N MET A 461 -7.59 -6.01 -9.49
CA MET A 461 -7.30 -6.69 -10.76
C MET A 461 -6.48 -7.98 -10.54
N MET A 462 -5.45 -7.93 -9.69
CA MET A 462 -4.60 -9.08 -9.37
C MET A 462 -5.39 -10.20 -8.70
N ASN A 463 -6.22 -9.86 -7.72
CA ASN A 463 -6.99 -10.85 -6.97
C ASN A 463 -8.11 -11.45 -7.82
N ARG A 464 -8.79 -10.66 -8.66
CA ARG A 464 -9.72 -11.20 -9.69
C ARG A 464 -9.02 -12.21 -10.61
N ALA A 465 -7.82 -11.88 -11.11
CA ALA A 465 -7.06 -12.78 -11.99
C ALA A 465 -6.64 -14.07 -11.28
N LYS A 466 -6.19 -13.99 -10.03
CA LYS A 466 -5.83 -15.15 -9.21
C LYS A 466 -7.06 -16.04 -8.96
N HIS A 467 -8.16 -15.46 -8.51
CA HIS A 467 -9.41 -16.17 -8.24
C HIS A 467 -9.90 -16.92 -9.50
N ASN A 468 -9.99 -16.24 -10.64
CA ASN A 468 -10.45 -16.84 -11.89
C ASN A 468 -9.47 -17.89 -12.42
N SER A 469 -8.17 -17.72 -12.20
CA SER A 469 -7.17 -18.75 -12.56
C SER A 469 -7.31 -20.02 -11.71
N GLN A 470 -7.73 -19.89 -10.45
CA GLN A 470 -7.95 -21.02 -9.54
C GLN A 470 -9.31 -21.71 -9.74
N ALA A 471 -10.32 -20.98 -10.20
CA ALA A 471 -11.69 -21.47 -10.44
C ALA A 471 -11.83 -22.47 -11.62
N ASN A 472 -10.75 -23.12 -12.02
CA ASN A 472 -10.70 -24.20 -13.02
C ASN A 472 -11.15 -23.78 -14.44
N THR A 473 -10.91 -22.53 -14.83
CA THR A 473 -11.25 -22.01 -16.15
C THR A 473 -10.33 -22.54 -17.28
N GLY A 474 -9.31 -23.33 -16.93
CA GLY A 474 -8.24 -23.75 -17.84
C GLY A 474 -7.28 -22.62 -18.22
N LEU A 475 -7.50 -21.40 -17.72
CA LEU A 475 -6.65 -20.24 -17.95
C LEU A 475 -5.67 -20.05 -16.79
N LYS A 476 -4.42 -19.71 -17.14
CA LYS A 476 -3.38 -19.41 -16.15
C LYS A 476 -2.82 -18.01 -16.36
N ILE A 477 -2.45 -17.36 -15.26
CA ILE A 477 -1.71 -16.10 -15.31
C ILE A 477 -0.38 -16.36 -16.06
N PRO A 478 -0.07 -15.63 -17.14
CA PRO A 478 1.10 -15.90 -17.95
C PRO A 478 2.39 -15.70 -17.14
N ASN A 479 3.28 -16.68 -17.19
CA ASN A 479 4.53 -16.72 -16.40
C ASN A 479 4.32 -16.47 -14.89
N ASN A 480 3.11 -16.71 -14.38
CA ASN A 480 2.71 -16.34 -13.01
C ASN A 480 2.99 -14.85 -12.67
N SER A 481 2.94 -13.97 -13.69
CA SER A 481 3.26 -12.54 -13.59
C SER A 481 2.10 -11.67 -14.05
N MET A 482 1.65 -10.80 -13.14
CA MET A 482 0.61 -9.81 -13.45
C MET A 482 1.08 -8.76 -14.45
N ASP A 483 2.36 -8.41 -14.44
CA ASP A 483 2.92 -7.44 -15.39
C ASP A 483 2.90 -7.95 -16.82
N VAL A 484 3.13 -9.25 -16.99
CA VAL A 484 2.97 -9.90 -18.30
C VAL A 484 1.50 -9.90 -18.73
N LEU A 485 0.56 -10.11 -17.80
CA LEU A 485 -0.87 -10.01 -18.07
C LEU A 485 -1.24 -8.58 -18.49
N PHE A 486 -0.87 -7.57 -17.68
CA PHE A 486 -1.13 -6.16 -17.97
C PHE A 486 -0.48 -5.71 -19.27
N GLY A 487 0.77 -6.14 -19.53
CA GLY A 487 1.44 -5.86 -20.79
C GLY A 487 0.68 -6.39 -22.02
N LYS A 488 0.05 -7.59 -21.93
CA LYS A 488 -0.74 -8.15 -23.03
C LYS A 488 -2.04 -7.39 -23.27
N ILE A 489 -2.77 -6.99 -22.23
CA ILE A 489 -4.00 -6.21 -22.40
C ILE A 489 -3.72 -4.77 -22.80
N ARG A 490 -2.62 -4.16 -22.35
CA ARG A 490 -2.16 -2.83 -22.78
C ARG A 490 -2.02 -2.73 -24.29
N MET A 491 -1.62 -3.80 -24.95
CA MET A 491 -1.45 -3.85 -26.41
C MET A 491 -2.76 -3.93 -27.21
N ILE A 492 -3.93 -3.94 -26.56
CA ILE A 492 -5.22 -3.79 -27.26
C ILE A 492 -5.33 -2.33 -27.70
N LYS A 493 -5.59 -2.11 -28.98
CA LYS A 493 -5.58 -0.80 -29.63
C LYS A 493 -6.94 -0.41 -30.17
N ALA A 494 -7.18 0.89 -30.22
CA ALA A 494 -8.27 1.49 -30.98
C ALA A 494 -7.70 2.43 -32.05
N GLU A 495 -8.42 2.60 -33.16
CA GLU A 495 -8.08 3.54 -34.23
C GLU A 495 -9.20 4.55 -34.45
N LYS A 496 -8.84 5.77 -34.80
CA LYS A 496 -9.79 6.83 -35.11
C LYS A 496 -10.34 6.63 -36.52
N ARG A 497 -11.65 6.54 -36.65
CA ARG A 497 -12.28 6.53 -37.95
C ARG A 497 -12.31 7.92 -38.57
N LYS A 498 -11.83 8.04 -39.81
CA LYS A 498 -11.80 9.33 -40.52
C LYS A 498 -13.20 9.89 -40.85
N ASP A 499 -14.19 9.00 -40.94
CA ASP A 499 -15.57 9.27 -41.34
C ASP A 499 -16.56 9.44 -40.17
N ALA A 500 -16.13 9.09 -38.96
CA ALA A 500 -16.94 9.21 -37.77
C ALA A 500 -16.02 9.64 -36.62
N ASN A 501 -16.38 10.67 -35.88
CA ASN A 501 -15.60 11.14 -34.73
C ASN A 501 -15.65 10.12 -33.57
N ALA A 502 -15.27 8.86 -33.86
CA ALA A 502 -15.35 7.72 -32.98
C ALA A 502 -14.08 6.87 -33.05
N TRP A 503 -13.68 6.33 -31.89
CA TRP A 503 -12.61 5.36 -31.81
C TRP A 503 -13.16 3.94 -31.97
N VAL A 504 -12.52 3.10 -32.76
CA VAL A 504 -12.91 1.72 -33.02
C VAL A 504 -11.85 0.76 -32.52
N THR A 505 -12.22 -0.12 -31.60
CA THR A 505 -11.32 -1.15 -31.07
C THR A 505 -10.91 -2.11 -32.18
N LYS A 506 -9.59 -2.33 -32.35
CA LYS A 506 -9.02 -3.30 -33.29
C LYS A 506 -9.34 -4.74 -32.84
N LEU A 507 -9.10 -5.69 -33.72
CA LEU A 507 -9.28 -7.11 -33.42
C LEU A 507 -8.47 -7.52 -32.21
N VAL A 508 -9.17 -8.03 -31.20
CA VAL A 508 -8.57 -8.55 -29.95
C VAL A 508 -8.16 -10.00 -30.18
N SER A 509 -6.88 -10.32 -30.03
CA SER A 509 -6.35 -11.67 -30.18
C SER A 509 -6.91 -12.63 -29.12
N LYS A 510 -6.85 -13.96 -29.39
CA LYS A 510 -7.26 -14.97 -28.40
C LYS A 510 -6.53 -14.78 -27.06
N LYS A 511 -5.19 -14.57 -27.08
CA LYS A 511 -4.39 -14.37 -25.86
C LYS A 511 -4.86 -13.16 -25.05
N GLN A 512 -5.23 -12.06 -25.72
CA GLN A 512 -5.75 -10.86 -25.04
C GLN A 512 -7.14 -11.11 -24.44
N ARG A 513 -8.02 -11.83 -25.15
CA ARG A 513 -9.34 -12.24 -24.63
C ARG A 513 -9.20 -13.11 -23.38
N ASP A 514 -8.27 -14.08 -23.42
CA ASP A 514 -7.98 -14.94 -22.28
C ASP A 514 -7.54 -14.11 -21.06
N MET A 515 -6.73 -13.05 -21.26
CA MET A 515 -6.31 -12.14 -20.17
C MET A 515 -7.48 -11.32 -19.62
N LEU A 516 -8.36 -10.82 -20.47
CA LEU A 516 -9.57 -10.11 -20.02
C LEU A 516 -10.51 -11.05 -19.26
N THR A 517 -10.65 -12.30 -19.70
CA THR A 517 -11.42 -13.33 -18.99
C THR A 517 -10.84 -13.62 -17.60
N LEU A 518 -9.50 -13.65 -17.45
CA LEU A 518 -8.87 -13.76 -16.13
C LEU A 518 -9.23 -12.59 -15.21
N LEU A 519 -9.42 -11.38 -15.75
CA LEU A 519 -9.91 -10.23 -14.99
C LEU A 519 -11.43 -10.24 -14.76
N GLY A 520 -12.15 -11.25 -15.26
CA GLY A 520 -13.62 -11.31 -15.22
C GLY A 520 -14.28 -10.30 -16.16
N LEU A 521 -13.56 -9.78 -17.15
CA LEU A 521 -14.02 -8.73 -18.06
C LEU A 521 -14.41 -9.29 -19.43
N LYS A 522 -15.40 -8.66 -20.02
CA LYS A 522 -15.74 -8.84 -21.46
C LYS A 522 -14.68 -8.13 -22.32
N MET A 523 -14.82 -8.16 -23.61
CA MET A 523 -13.99 -7.35 -24.50
C MET A 523 -14.40 -5.87 -24.45
N PRO A 524 -13.46 -4.93 -24.68
CA PRO A 524 -13.82 -3.54 -24.92
C PRO A 524 -14.87 -3.42 -26.02
N PRO A 525 -15.80 -2.47 -25.92
CA PRO A 525 -16.81 -2.26 -26.97
C PRO A 525 -16.12 -1.93 -28.30
N ARG A 526 -16.76 -2.35 -29.40
CA ARG A 526 -16.19 -2.09 -30.73
C ARG A 526 -16.08 -0.60 -31.04
N VAL A 527 -17.03 0.19 -30.58
CA VAL A 527 -17.04 1.66 -30.70
C VAL A 527 -16.92 2.25 -29.32
N LEU A 528 -15.87 3.02 -29.10
CA LEU A 528 -15.61 3.75 -27.86
C LEU A 528 -16.25 5.13 -27.95
N ARG A 529 -17.04 5.50 -26.96
CA ARG A 529 -17.78 6.77 -26.87
C ARG A 529 -17.46 7.50 -25.59
#